data_e2cc2146839aa8dadedadea723c901e3
#
_entry.id   e2cc2146839aa8dadedadea723c901e3
#
_cell.length_a   1.000
_cell.length_b   1.000
_cell.length_c   1.000
_cell.angle_alpha   90.00
_cell.angle_beta   90.00
_cell.angle_gamma   90.00
#
_symmetry.space_group_name_H-M   'P 1'
#
loop_
_entity.id
_entity.type
_entity.pdbx_description
1 polymer ?
#
loop_
_entity_poly.entity_id
_entity_poly.type
_entity_poly.pdbx_seq_one_letter_code
_entity_poly.pdbx_strand_id
1 'polypeptide(L)'
;MNSFSTSNLTRGRPRAFLEWRTLRRWGKLPDREAQVAGYLLRTARESAGLTQTQLADQLRITQQAVARAERWSSNPTVTFMRRWAKACGRRLELHFKS
;
A
#
# COMPACT_ATOMS: atom_id res chain seq x y z
N MET A 1 1.94 -16.91 26.33
CA MET A 1 1.65 -16.60 25.70
C MET A 1 1.48 -16.63 24.91
N ASN A 2 1.58 -16.48 24.98
CA ASN A 2 1.26 -16.26 24.19
C ASN A 2 0.89 -16.45 23.32
N SER A 3 0.50 -16.74 23.27
CA SER A 3 0.32 -16.69 22.42
C SER A 3 -0.35 -16.00 21.77
N PHE A 4 -0.70 -15.55 21.83
CA PHE A 4 -1.19 -14.78 21.14
C PHE A 4 -0.60 -14.20 20.55
N SER A 5 -0.41 -14.68 20.74
CA SER A 5 0.29 -13.95 20.46
C SER A 5 1.05 -13.81 19.27
N THR A 6 1.77 -14.69 18.78
CA THR A 6 2.57 -14.49 17.58
C THR A 6 1.74 -14.12 16.37
N SER A 7 0.70 -14.87 16.09
CA SER A 7 -0.13 -14.56 14.93
C SER A 7 -0.86 -13.23 15.11
N ASN A 8 -1.24 -12.89 16.34
CA ASN A 8 -1.87 -11.60 16.58
C ASN A 8 -0.90 -10.45 16.38
N LEU A 9 0.32 -10.64 16.83
CA LEU A 9 1.35 -9.62 16.61
C LEU A 9 1.59 -9.41 15.13
N THR A 10 1.64 -10.51 14.36
CA THR A 10 1.90 -10.40 12.93
C THR A 10 0.75 -9.74 12.21
N ARG A 11 -0.49 -10.13 12.54
CA ARG A 11 -1.66 -9.60 11.83
C ARG A 11 -2.05 -8.22 12.27
N GLY A 12 -1.93 -7.96 13.57
CA GLY A 12 -2.54 -6.77 14.13
C GLY A 12 -1.63 -5.57 14.17
N ARG A 13 -0.34 -5.80 14.10
CA ARG A 13 0.60 -4.71 14.31
C ARG A 13 1.01 -4.09 12.98
N PRO A 14 0.68 -2.79 12.78
CA PRO A 14 1.15 -2.10 11.59
C PRO A 14 2.68 -2.05 11.56
N ARG A 15 3.25 -2.19 10.38
CA ARG A 15 4.68 -2.01 10.18
C ARG A 15 4.95 -0.66 9.55
N ALA A 16 6.10 -0.07 9.87
CA ALA A 16 6.54 1.12 9.15
C ALA A 16 6.75 0.75 7.68
N PHE A 17 6.54 1.73 6.79
CA PHE A 17 6.61 1.47 5.36
C PHE A 17 7.97 0.90 4.93
N LEU A 18 9.06 1.47 5.42
CA LEU A 18 10.39 1.01 5.01
C LEU A 18 10.67 -0.41 5.48
N GLU A 19 10.23 -0.75 6.69
CA GLU A 19 10.34 -2.12 7.19
C GLU A 19 9.54 -3.07 6.30
N TRP A 20 8.30 -2.70 6.02
CA TRP A 20 7.42 -3.49 5.18
C TRP A 20 8.03 -3.71 3.79
N ARG A 21 8.55 -2.65 3.18
CA ARG A 21 9.11 -2.72 1.83
C ARG A 21 10.31 -3.67 1.80
N THR A 22 11.18 -3.58 2.81
CA THR A 22 12.35 -4.45 2.91
C THR A 22 11.94 -5.91 3.05
N LEU A 23 11.02 -6.18 3.98
CA LEU A 23 10.57 -7.55 4.22
C LEU A 23 9.85 -8.13 3.01
N ARG A 24 9.07 -7.30 2.31
CA ARG A 24 8.38 -7.75 1.10
C ARG A 24 9.37 -8.12 0.02
N ARG A 25 10.41 -7.30 -0.15
CA ARG A 25 11.46 -7.57 -1.15
C ARG A 25 12.14 -8.90 -0.88
N TRP A 26 12.32 -9.25 0.37
CA TRP A 26 13.00 -10.49 0.76
C TRP A 26 12.04 -11.68 0.86
N GLY A 27 10.76 -11.49 0.57
CA GLY A 27 9.78 -12.56 0.67
C GLY A 27 9.51 -13.02 2.08
N LYS A 28 9.67 -12.14 3.07
CA LYS A 28 9.54 -12.49 4.48
C LYS A 28 8.18 -12.13 5.07
N LEU A 29 7.27 -11.56 4.28
CA LEU A 29 5.95 -11.19 4.79
C LEU A 29 4.94 -12.28 4.47
N PRO A 30 4.00 -12.55 5.40
CA PRO A 30 2.82 -13.34 5.05
C PRO A 30 2.07 -12.68 3.89
N ASP A 31 1.39 -13.48 3.08
CA ASP A 31 0.68 -12.97 1.91
C ASP A 31 -0.23 -11.81 2.25
N ARG A 32 -0.95 -11.90 3.36
CA ARG A 32 -1.87 -10.85 3.77
C ARG A 32 -1.17 -9.51 3.97
N GLU A 33 -0.01 -9.55 4.60
CA GLU A 33 0.73 -8.33 4.86
C GLU A 33 1.47 -7.83 3.62
N ALA A 34 1.78 -8.72 2.69
CA ALA A 34 2.41 -8.31 1.45
C ALA A 34 1.44 -7.54 0.55
N GLN A 35 0.14 -7.61 0.82
CA GLN A 35 -0.91 -6.99 0.02
C GLN A 35 -1.54 -5.78 0.71
N VAL A 36 -0.78 -5.06 1.51
CA VAL A 36 -1.29 -3.84 2.15
C VAL A 36 -1.49 -2.77 1.09
N ALA A 37 -2.76 -2.47 0.80
CA ALA A 37 -3.11 -1.61 -0.33
C ALA A 37 -2.44 -0.23 -0.26
N GLY A 38 -2.49 0.43 0.89
CA GLY A 38 -1.88 1.75 1.02
C GLY A 38 -0.39 1.73 0.72
N TYR A 39 0.31 0.71 1.15
CA TYR A 39 1.74 0.61 0.90
C TYR A 39 2.05 0.26 -0.55
N LEU A 40 1.20 -0.52 -1.19
CA LEU A 40 1.34 -0.76 -2.62
C LEU A 40 1.13 0.52 -3.42
N LEU A 41 0.15 1.34 -3.02
CA LEU A 41 -0.07 2.64 -3.65
C LEU A 41 1.16 3.54 -3.50
N ARG A 42 1.72 3.60 -2.31
CA ARG A 42 2.92 4.41 -2.08
C ARG A 42 4.09 3.91 -2.92
N THR A 43 4.26 2.60 -3.00
CA THR A 43 5.32 2.01 -3.81
C THR A 43 5.18 2.43 -5.27
N ALA A 44 3.96 2.38 -5.81
CA ALA A 44 3.72 2.78 -7.19
C ALA A 44 4.05 4.25 -7.40
N ARG A 45 3.65 5.12 -6.45
CA ARG A 45 3.93 6.55 -6.55
C ARG A 45 5.43 6.82 -6.53
N GLU A 46 6.14 6.23 -5.58
CA GLU A 46 7.59 6.46 -5.46
C GLU A 46 8.33 5.92 -6.67
N SER A 47 7.92 4.76 -7.17
CA SER A 47 8.52 4.21 -8.38
C SER A 47 8.31 5.08 -9.60
N ALA A 48 7.23 5.86 -9.63
CA ALA A 48 6.95 6.80 -10.71
C ALA A 48 7.70 8.12 -10.52
N GLY A 49 8.40 8.29 -9.41
CA GLY A 49 9.13 9.53 -9.13
C GLY A 49 8.24 10.69 -8.74
N LEU A 50 7.02 10.43 -8.27
CA LEU A 50 6.06 11.48 -7.95
C LEU A 50 6.03 11.74 -6.44
N THR A 51 5.96 13.02 -6.08
CA THR A 51 5.66 13.39 -4.69
C THR A 51 4.16 13.22 -4.46
N GLN A 52 3.77 13.23 -3.18
CA GLN A 52 2.34 13.19 -2.84
C GLN A 52 1.60 14.38 -3.45
N THR A 53 2.20 15.56 -3.44
CA THR A 53 1.58 16.74 -4.02
C THR A 53 1.39 16.61 -5.52
N GLN A 54 2.41 16.10 -6.21
CA GLN A 54 2.32 15.92 -7.65
C GLN A 54 1.22 14.93 -8.04
N LEU A 55 1.15 13.82 -7.32
CA LEU A 55 0.10 12.84 -7.60
C LEU A 55 -1.28 13.40 -7.26
N ALA A 56 -1.39 14.14 -6.15
CA ALA A 56 -2.65 14.77 -5.77
C ALA A 56 -3.14 15.68 -6.90
N ASP A 57 -2.24 16.48 -7.48
CA ASP A 57 -2.60 17.36 -8.59
C ASP A 57 -3.14 16.57 -9.78
N GLN A 58 -2.47 15.47 -10.13
CA GLN A 58 -2.89 14.65 -11.25
C GLN A 58 -4.26 14.02 -11.02
N LEU A 59 -4.51 13.59 -9.78
CA LEU A 59 -5.77 12.94 -9.42
C LEU A 59 -6.87 13.94 -9.07
N ARG A 60 -6.54 15.25 -8.97
CA ARG A 60 -7.45 16.32 -8.58
C ARG A 60 -8.04 16.08 -7.21
N ILE A 61 -7.19 15.68 -6.28
CA ILE A 61 -7.54 15.49 -4.87
C ILE A 61 -6.53 16.23 -4.01
N THR A 62 -6.76 16.26 -2.71
CA THR A 62 -5.83 16.95 -1.81
C THR A 62 -4.61 16.07 -1.51
N GLN A 63 -3.51 16.72 -1.13
CA GLN A 63 -2.32 16.01 -0.70
C GLN A 63 -2.62 15.17 0.54
N GLN A 64 -3.48 15.66 1.44
CA GLN A 64 -3.89 14.91 2.61
C GLN A 64 -4.64 13.62 2.22
N ALA A 65 -5.42 13.66 1.14
CA ALA A 65 -6.13 12.46 0.67
C ALA A 65 -5.13 11.42 0.15
N VAL A 66 -4.08 11.87 -0.55
CA VAL A 66 -3.01 10.96 -0.98
C VAL A 66 -2.31 10.36 0.24
N ALA A 67 -1.93 11.21 1.21
CA ALA A 67 -1.25 10.72 2.41
C ALA A 67 -2.10 9.71 3.17
N ARG A 68 -3.40 9.97 3.27
CA ARG A 68 -4.31 9.06 3.96
C ARG A 68 -4.44 7.74 3.22
N ALA A 69 -4.49 7.78 1.90
CA ALA A 69 -4.60 6.56 1.08
C ALA A 69 -3.36 5.66 1.24
N GLU A 70 -2.22 6.23 1.58
CA GLU A 70 -0.97 5.47 1.70
C GLU A 70 -0.74 4.87 3.08
N ARG A 71 -1.72 4.98 3.98
CA ARG A 71 -1.58 4.42 5.33
C ARG A 71 -1.77 2.92 5.33
N TRP A 72 -1.17 2.28 6.33
CA TRP A 72 -1.35 0.85 6.57
C TRP A 72 -2.83 0.48 6.63
N SER A 73 -3.65 1.33 7.25
CA SER A 73 -5.05 1.05 7.50
C SER A 73 -6.00 1.47 6.38
N SER A 74 -5.48 1.99 5.27
CA SER A 74 -6.36 2.48 4.22
C SER A 74 -7.09 1.33 3.53
N ASN A 75 -8.26 1.65 2.99
CA ASN A 75 -9.08 0.66 2.29
C ASN A 75 -9.64 1.31 1.01
N PRO A 76 -8.77 1.57 0.05
CA PRO A 76 -9.20 2.28 -1.17
C PRO A 76 -10.09 1.40 -2.04
N THR A 77 -10.98 2.03 -2.79
CA THR A 77 -11.81 1.33 -3.76
C THR A 77 -10.94 0.90 -4.95
N VAL A 78 -11.43 -0.11 -5.68
CA VAL A 78 -10.75 -0.55 -6.91
C VAL A 78 -10.68 0.58 -7.93
N THR A 79 -11.77 1.34 -8.07
CA THR A 79 -11.80 2.46 -9.01
C THR A 79 -10.72 3.49 -8.66
N PHE A 80 -10.58 3.81 -7.37
CA PHE A 80 -9.57 4.76 -6.93
C PHE A 80 -8.16 4.21 -7.21
N MET A 81 -7.94 2.94 -6.92
CA MET A 81 -6.64 2.32 -7.18
C MET A 81 -6.29 2.31 -8.66
N ARG A 82 -7.27 2.10 -9.53
CA ARG A 82 -7.03 2.15 -10.99
C ARG A 82 -6.63 3.54 -11.45
N ARG A 83 -7.29 4.57 -10.93
CA ARG A 83 -6.91 5.95 -11.26
C ARG A 83 -5.49 6.25 -10.80
N TRP A 84 -5.17 5.81 -9.60
CA TRP A 84 -3.84 5.99 -9.03
C TRP A 84 -2.77 5.29 -9.89
N ALA A 85 -3.01 4.03 -10.21
CA ALA A 85 -2.07 3.26 -11.01
C ALA A 85 -1.84 3.93 -12.37
N LYS A 86 -2.92 4.39 -13.01
CA LYS A 86 -2.81 5.05 -14.32
C LYS A 86 -1.95 6.31 -14.21
N ALA A 87 -2.15 7.11 -13.17
CA ALA A 87 -1.36 8.32 -12.97
C ALA A 87 0.12 7.99 -12.75
N CYS A 88 0.41 6.81 -12.24
CA CYS A 88 1.78 6.35 -12.01
C CYS A 88 2.35 5.57 -13.20
N GLY A 89 1.65 5.54 -14.32
CA GLY A 89 2.10 4.82 -15.50
C GLY A 89 2.02 3.31 -15.37
N ARG A 90 1.11 2.83 -14.54
CA ARG A 90 0.97 1.39 -14.27
C ARG A 90 -0.46 0.96 -14.51
N ARG A 91 -0.65 -0.34 -14.56
CA ARG A 91 -1.98 -0.95 -14.68
C ARG A 91 -2.24 -1.81 -13.46
N LEU A 92 -3.41 -1.61 -12.85
CA LEU A 92 -3.84 -2.43 -11.72
C LEU A 92 -4.27 -3.80 -12.21
N GLU A 93 -3.76 -4.84 -11.58
CA GLU A 93 -4.20 -6.21 -11.81
C GLU A 93 -4.64 -6.80 -10.48
N LEU A 94 -5.77 -7.49 -10.50
CA LEU A 94 -6.32 -8.14 -9.33
C LEU A 94 -6.31 -9.64 -9.55
N HIS A 95 -5.79 -10.38 -8.58
CA HIS A 95 -5.68 -11.82 -8.66
C HIS A 95 -6.31 -12.45 -7.43
N PHE A 96 -7.07 -13.50 -7.64
CA PHE A 96 -7.62 -14.28 -6.54
C PHE A 96 -6.79 -15.54 -6.37
N LYS A 97 -6.45 -15.82 -5.13
CA LYS A 97 -5.81 -17.09 -4.80
C LYS A 97 -6.88 -18.15 -4.65
N SER A 98 -6.62 -19.31 -5.21
CA SER A 98 -7.51 -20.45 -5.07
C SER A 98 -7.10 -21.36 -3.94
#